data_1cb0dc832b051ff33f69a3db8ae9d5f3
#
_entry.id   1cb0dc832b051ff33f69a3db8ae9d5f3
#
_cell.length_a   1.000
_cell.length_b   1.000
_cell.length_c   1.000
_cell.angle_alpha   90.00
_cell.angle_beta   90.00
_cell.angle_gamma   90.00
#
_symmetry.space_group_name_H-M   'P 1'
#
loop_
_entity.id
_entity.type
_entity.pdbx_description
1 polymer ?
#
loop_
_entity_poly.entity_id
_entity_poly.type
_entity_poly.pdbx_seq_one_letter_code
_entity_poly.pdbx_strand_id
1 'polypeptide(L)'
;MIEAQSRYINALIKEVLKAKMEGKSLTITPKKERVDEYNRTIQKVLQNSSFADPNCASWYKDEKTGLITNNWSGTVIDYQKMLSKVDWSDYDLSGNGAEDLGEGKMTKIGRVVEETTVSYRTMGITAASMLAVAGAVALRNSGRLRLR
;
A
#
# COMPACT_ATOMS: atom_id res chain seq x y z
N MET A 1 -3.32 -4.79 5.45
CA MET A 1 -2.91 -3.45 5.96
C MET A 1 -1.59 -3.53 6.72
N ILE A 2 -1.45 -4.41 7.71
CA ILE A 2 -0.22 -4.58 8.54
C ILE A 2 1.03 -4.82 7.67
N GLU A 3 0.94 -5.66 6.64
CA GLU A 3 2.06 -5.92 5.72
C GLU A 3 2.53 -4.66 5.01
N ALA A 4 1.61 -3.80 4.53
CA ALA A 4 1.96 -2.53 3.91
C ALA A 4 2.69 -1.60 4.88
N GLN A 5 2.23 -1.54 6.14
CA GLN A 5 2.91 -0.78 7.20
C GLN A 5 4.31 -1.31 7.46
N SER A 6 4.43 -2.63 7.64
CA SER A 6 5.74 -3.27 7.89
C SER A 6 6.73 -3.02 6.77
N ARG A 7 6.28 -3.07 5.50
CA ARG A 7 7.11 -2.76 4.33
C ARG A 7 7.55 -1.31 4.32
N TYR A 8 6.65 -0.38 4.66
CA TYR A 8 6.95 1.04 4.74
C TYR A 8 8.01 1.33 5.83
N ILE A 9 7.78 0.84 7.04
CA ILE A 9 8.72 0.98 8.16
C ILE A 9 10.08 0.35 7.82
N ASN A 10 10.07 -0.84 7.21
CA ASN A 10 11.29 -1.51 6.80
C ASN A 10 12.09 -0.70 5.75
N ALA A 11 11.43 0.05 4.87
CA ALA A 11 12.11 0.93 3.93
C ALA A 11 12.85 2.07 4.66
N LEU A 12 12.25 2.66 5.69
CA LEU A 12 12.91 3.68 6.51
C LEU A 12 14.10 3.09 7.27
N ILE A 13 13.93 1.92 7.91
CA ILE A 13 14.99 1.22 8.65
C ILE A 13 16.18 0.88 7.74
N LYS A 14 15.92 0.44 6.51
CA LYS A 14 16.97 0.13 5.53
C LYS A 14 17.89 1.30 5.25
N GLU A 15 17.35 2.51 5.11
CA GLU A 15 18.18 3.70 4.87
C GLU A 15 19.04 4.03 6.09
N VAL A 16 18.50 3.91 7.30
CA VAL A 16 19.29 4.09 8.53
C VAL A 16 20.41 3.06 8.65
N LEU A 17 20.12 1.79 8.36
CA LEU A 17 21.11 0.72 8.39
C LEU A 17 22.19 0.90 7.31
N LYS A 18 21.79 1.34 6.11
CA LYS A 18 22.71 1.64 5.02
C LYS A 18 23.68 2.74 5.42
N ALA A 19 23.19 3.87 5.93
CA ALA A 19 24.04 4.95 6.44
C ALA A 19 25.00 4.44 7.51
N LYS A 20 24.53 3.64 8.46
CA LYS A 20 25.38 3.03 9.49
C LYS A 20 26.48 2.14 8.92
N MET A 21 26.18 1.32 7.91
CA MET A 21 27.17 0.46 7.23
C MET A 21 28.23 1.28 6.50
N GLU A 22 27.90 2.48 6.03
CA GLU A 22 28.81 3.44 5.40
C GLU A 22 29.57 4.32 6.43
N GLY A 23 29.43 4.04 7.74
CA GLY A 23 30.03 4.85 8.80
C GLY A 23 29.38 6.21 9.00
N LYS A 24 28.17 6.40 8.48
CA LYS A 24 27.37 7.63 8.60
C LYS A 24 26.30 7.51 9.68
N SER A 25 25.84 8.65 10.18
CA SER A 25 24.68 8.76 11.05
C SER A 25 23.48 9.27 10.26
N LEU A 26 22.29 8.70 10.50
CA LEU A 26 21.03 9.15 9.90
C LEU A 26 19.92 9.05 10.93
N THR A 27 19.21 10.16 11.14
CA THR A 27 17.97 10.22 11.91
C THR A 27 16.84 10.66 11.00
N ILE A 28 15.70 9.98 11.08
CA ILE A 28 14.50 10.23 10.28
C ILE A 28 13.37 10.54 11.24
N THR A 29 12.82 11.75 11.19
CA THR A 29 11.71 12.20 12.03
C THR A 29 10.59 12.74 11.15
N PRO A 30 9.34 12.28 11.30
CA PRO A 30 8.23 12.87 10.55
C PRO A 30 8.09 14.35 10.86
N LYS A 31 7.90 15.19 9.83
CA LYS A 31 7.64 16.61 10.00
C LYS A 31 6.33 16.83 10.75
N LYS A 32 6.36 17.67 11.75
CA LYS A 32 5.17 17.96 12.59
C LYS A 32 3.99 18.44 11.75
N GLU A 33 4.24 19.30 10.78
CA GLU A 33 3.21 19.85 9.88
C GLU A 33 2.50 18.76 9.08
N ARG A 34 3.25 17.75 8.62
CA ARG A 34 2.71 16.60 7.87
C ARG A 34 1.87 15.70 8.76
N VAL A 35 2.33 15.46 9.98
CA VAL A 35 1.56 14.71 10.98
C VAL A 35 0.26 15.43 11.32
N ASP A 36 0.31 16.74 11.56
CA ASP A 36 -0.86 17.54 11.89
C ASP A 36 -1.86 17.63 10.72
N GLU A 37 -1.38 17.76 9.49
CA GLU A 37 -2.21 17.76 8.27
C GLU A 37 -2.92 16.42 8.08
N TYR A 38 -2.16 15.31 8.20
CA TYR A 38 -2.71 13.96 8.13
C TYR A 38 -3.80 13.75 9.18
N ASN A 39 -3.52 14.10 10.44
CA ASN A 39 -4.47 13.94 11.53
C ASN A 39 -5.73 14.77 11.31
N ARG A 40 -5.61 16.02 10.88
CA ARG A 40 -6.79 16.86 10.56
C ARG A 40 -7.63 16.26 9.45
N THR A 41 -6.99 15.71 8.42
CA THR A 41 -7.67 15.14 7.26
C THR A 41 -8.42 13.86 7.62
N ILE A 42 -7.75 12.94 8.33
CA ILE A 42 -8.37 11.67 8.70
C ILE A 42 -9.49 11.86 9.72
N GLN A 43 -9.33 12.77 10.68
CA GLN A 43 -10.37 13.05 11.68
C GLN A 43 -11.66 13.61 11.05
N LYS A 44 -11.56 14.46 10.01
CA LYS A 44 -12.76 14.93 9.29
C LYS A 44 -13.63 13.80 8.75
N VAL A 45 -13.02 12.71 8.32
CA VAL A 45 -13.75 11.55 7.80
C VAL A 45 -14.21 10.64 8.95
N LEU A 46 -13.34 10.38 9.91
CA LEU A 46 -13.65 9.49 11.03
C LEU A 46 -14.75 10.02 11.94
N GLN A 47 -14.92 11.34 12.09
CA GLN A 47 -16.03 11.94 12.83
C GLN A 47 -17.41 11.65 12.20
N ASN A 48 -17.46 11.17 10.97
CA ASN A 48 -18.69 10.71 10.32
C ASN A 48 -18.85 9.17 10.36
N SER A 49 -17.98 8.47 11.06
CA SER A 49 -18.04 7.02 11.21
C SER A 49 -18.85 6.59 12.44
N SER A 50 -19.25 5.33 12.50
CA SER A 50 -19.92 4.75 13.66
C SER A 50 -19.12 4.84 14.97
N PHE A 51 -17.79 4.99 14.88
CA PHE A 51 -16.92 5.19 16.05
C PHE A 51 -17.08 6.57 16.69
N ALA A 52 -17.62 7.54 15.97
CA ALA A 52 -17.87 8.88 16.49
C ALA A 52 -19.15 8.95 17.32
N ASP A 53 -20.03 7.96 17.25
CA ASP A 53 -21.27 7.91 18.03
C ASP A 53 -20.94 8.08 19.54
N PRO A 54 -21.58 9.03 20.25
CA PRO A 54 -21.39 9.22 21.69
C PRO A 54 -21.69 7.98 22.52
N ASN A 55 -22.61 7.13 22.05
CA ASN A 55 -23.00 5.88 22.73
C ASN A 55 -22.07 4.71 22.39
N CYS A 56 -21.12 4.90 21.49
CA CYS A 56 -20.14 3.87 21.13
C CYS A 56 -18.94 3.96 22.08
N ALA A 57 -18.83 3.05 23.02
CA ALA A 57 -17.63 2.85 23.82
C ALA A 57 -16.64 2.02 23.01
N SER A 58 -15.61 2.66 22.47
CA SER A 58 -14.59 2.00 21.67
C SER A 58 -13.20 2.39 22.14
N TRP A 59 -12.32 1.41 22.26
CA TRP A 59 -10.89 1.60 22.57
C TRP A 59 -10.13 2.35 21.48
N TYR A 60 -10.74 2.51 20.27
CA TYR A 60 -10.22 3.37 19.21
C TYR A 60 -10.51 4.84 19.41
N LYS A 61 -11.33 5.19 20.40
CA LYS A 61 -11.70 6.57 20.72
C LYS A 61 -11.00 7.00 22.00
N ASP A 62 -10.25 8.07 21.93
CA ASP A 62 -9.66 8.68 23.11
C ASP A 62 -10.78 9.35 23.94
N GLU A 63 -10.96 8.93 25.17
CA GLU A 63 -12.04 9.40 26.05
C GLU A 63 -11.94 10.89 26.39
N LYS A 64 -10.71 11.45 26.44
CA LYS A 64 -10.50 12.84 26.84
C LYS A 64 -10.66 13.79 25.67
N THR A 65 -10.18 13.41 24.49
CA THR A 65 -10.17 14.27 23.31
C THR A 65 -11.29 13.96 22.32
N GLY A 66 -11.94 12.80 22.43
CA GLY A 66 -12.93 12.30 21.49
C GLY A 66 -12.34 11.93 20.11
N LEU A 67 -11.03 11.97 19.96
CA LEU A 67 -10.38 11.64 18.71
C LEU A 67 -10.42 10.12 18.47
N ILE A 68 -10.64 9.75 17.21
CA ILE A 68 -10.62 8.35 16.79
C ILE A 68 -9.21 8.02 16.35
N THR A 69 -8.58 7.09 17.05
CA THR A 69 -7.20 6.65 16.81
C THR A 69 -7.18 5.27 16.16
N ASN A 70 -6.07 4.96 15.47
CA ASN A 70 -5.79 3.64 14.90
C ASN A 70 -6.70 3.16 13.77
N ASN A 71 -7.62 4.00 13.28
CA ASN A 71 -8.52 3.66 12.19
C ASN A 71 -8.09 4.33 10.88
N TRP A 72 -8.18 3.56 9.79
CA TRP A 72 -8.08 4.06 8.43
C TRP A 72 -9.48 4.32 7.88
N SER A 73 -9.68 5.49 7.28
CA SER A 73 -10.99 5.96 6.80
C SER A 73 -11.28 5.63 5.33
N GLY A 74 -10.30 5.12 4.60
CA GLY A 74 -10.41 4.80 3.17
C GLY A 74 -10.43 3.31 2.87
N THR A 75 -10.29 2.96 1.60
CA THR A 75 -10.17 1.56 1.18
C THR A 75 -8.79 0.98 1.49
N VAL A 76 -8.69 -0.35 1.54
CA VAL A 76 -7.40 -1.05 1.66
C VAL A 76 -6.47 -0.72 0.48
N ILE A 77 -7.04 -0.53 -0.71
CA ILE A 77 -6.28 -0.17 -1.92
C ILE A 77 -5.66 1.23 -1.76
N ASP A 78 -6.41 2.20 -1.27
CA ASP A 78 -5.90 3.56 -1.06
C ASP A 78 -4.82 3.59 0.02
N TYR A 79 -4.99 2.80 1.08
CA TYR A 79 -3.97 2.60 2.10
C TYR A 79 -2.67 2.04 1.53
N GLN A 80 -2.76 0.99 0.71
CA GLN A 80 -1.60 0.41 0.04
C GLN A 80 -0.94 1.39 -0.95
N LYS A 81 -1.73 2.19 -1.67
CA LYS A 81 -1.20 3.23 -2.57
C LYS A 81 -0.42 4.29 -1.78
N MET A 82 -0.98 4.76 -0.67
CA MET A 82 -0.33 5.73 0.21
C MET A 82 1.02 5.21 0.72
N LEU A 83 1.07 3.96 1.17
CA LEU A 83 2.28 3.32 1.71
C LEU A 83 3.17 2.67 0.63
N SER A 84 2.87 2.86 -0.66
CA SER A 84 3.66 2.26 -1.76
C SER A 84 4.95 3.02 -2.08
N LYS A 85 5.17 4.16 -1.45
CA LYS A 85 6.35 5.02 -1.62
C LYS A 85 6.63 5.78 -0.34
N VAL A 86 7.90 6.07 -0.09
CA VAL A 86 8.34 7.05 0.91
C VAL A 86 8.63 8.34 0.16
N ASP A 87 8.01 9.43 0.59
CA ASP A 87 8.37 10.79 0.17
C ASP A 87 9.25 11.39 1.26
N TRP A 88 10.53 11.62 0.93
CA TRP A 88 11.49 12.13 1.92
C TRP A 88 11.23 13.58 2.30
N SER A 89 10.44 14.31 1.52
CA SER A 89 10.01 15.67 1.88
C SER A 89 9.08 15.71 3.10
N ASP A 90 8.49 14.57 3.49
CA ASP A 90 7.62 14.46 4.66
C ASP A 90 8.42 14.29 5.98
N TYR A 91 9.76 14.22 5.90
CA TYR A 91 10.63 13.93 7.03
C TYR A 91 11.68 15.01 7.24
N ASP A 92 11.99 15.27 8.49
CA ASP A 92 13.21 15.96 8.91
C ASP A 92 14.33 14.93 8.99
N LEU A 93 15.37 15.14 8.18
CA LEU A 93 16.53 14.28 8.08
C LEU A 93 17.71 14.98 8.76
N SER A 94 18.45 14.26 9.61
CA SER A 94 19.64 14.78 10.25
C SER A 94 20.77 13.73 10.30
N GLY A 95 21.98 14.22 10.46
CA GLY A 95 23.21 13.43 10.37
C GLY A 95 23.84 13.52 8.98
N ASN A 96 25.09 13.04 8.87
CA ASN A 96 25.86 13.11 7.61
C ASN A 96 25.41 12.13 6.53
N GLY A 97 24.47 11.22 6.83
CA GLY A 97 23.79 10.38 5.84
C GLY A 97 22.53 11.01 5.25
N ALA A 98 22.10 12.18 5.77
CA ALA A 98 20.88 12.86 5.29
C ALA A 98 21.00 13.35 3.83
N GLU A 99 22.19 13.73 3.40
CA GLU A 99 22.48 14.23 2.04
C GLU A 99 22.16 13.18 0.95
N ASP A 100 22.25 11.89 1.30
CA ASP A 100 21.96 10.79 0.37
C ASP A 100 20.47 10.68 0.05
N LEU A 101 19.59 11.22 0.92
CA LEU A 101 18.14 11.15 0.83
C LEU A 101 17.48 12.49 0.45
N GLY A 102 18.21 13.50 0.07
CA GLY A 102 17.82 14.90 -0.15
C GLY A 102 16.39 15.20 -0.60
N GLU A 103 15.95 16.44 -0.42
CA GLU A 103 14.59 16.91 -0.74
C GLU A 103 14.15 16.54 -2.17
N GLY A 104 12.88 16.10 -2.30
CA GLY A 104 12.28 15.72 -3.57
C GLY A 104 12.58 14.30 -4.04
N LYS A 105 13.39 13.52 -3.31
CA LYS A 105 13.57 12.10 -3.60
C LYS A 105 12.40 11.28 -3.08
N MET A 106 12.05 10.24 -3.83
CA MET A 106 11.03 9.26 -3.44
C MET A 106 11.60 7.84 -3.56
N THR A 107 11.36 7.03 -2.54
CA THR A 107 11.69 5.60 -2.59
C THR A 107 10.42 4.81 -2.88
N LYS A 108 10.38 4.08 -4.00
CA LYS A 108 9.26 3.19 -4.35
C LYS A 108 9.37 1.89 -3.57
N ILE A 109 8.30 1.56 -2.85
CA ILE A 109 8.15 0.28 -2.12
C ILE A 109 7.29 -0.69 -2.95
N GLY A 110 6.33 -0.15 -3.71
CA GLY A 110 5.30 -0.90 -4.41
C GLY A 110 4.17 -1.35 -3.49
N ARG A 111 3.08 -1.80 -4.08
CA ARG A 111 1.95 -2.37 -3.33
C ARG A 111 2.25 -3.81 -2.93
N VAL A 112 1.54 -4.28 -1.91
CA VAL A 112 1.51 -5.70 -1.56
C VAL A 112 0.86 -6.45 -2.71
N VAL A 113 1.53 -7.48 -3.22
CA VAL A 113 0.95 -8.39 -4.22
C VAL A 113 0.24 -9.49 -3.44
N GLU A 114 -1.07 -9.59 -3.61
CA GLU A 114 -1.84 -10.68 -3.02
C GLU A 114 -1.45 -12.00 -3.70
N GLU A 115 -1.27 -13.05 -2.93
CA GLU A 115 -0.92 -14.39 -3.44
C GLU A 115 -1.98 -14.97 -4.39
N THR A 116 -3.22 -14.47 -4.25
CA THR A 116 -4.36 -14.83 -5.11
C THR A 116 -4.36 -14.12 -6.46
N THR A 117 -3.42 -13.22 -6.72
CA THR A 117 -3.37 -12.52 -8.01
C THR A 117 -2.96 -13.50 -9.09
N VAL A 118 -3.90 -13.91 -9.91
CA VAL A 118 -3.64 -14.78 -11.07
C VAL A 118 -2.63 -14.08 -11.98
N SER A 119 -1.50 -14.71 -12.19
CA SER A 119 -0.44 -14.15 -13.03
C SER A 119 -0.96 -13.95 -14.47
N TYR A 120 -0.54 -12.88 -15.16
CA TYR A 120 -0.85 -12.69 -16.58
C TYR A 120 -0.44 -13.89 -17.43
N ARG A 121 0.63 -14.61 -17.05
CA ARG A 121 1.02 -15.87 -17.67
C ARG A 121 -0.04 -16.96 -17.52
N THR A 122 -0.59 -17.13 -16.33
CA THR A 122 -1.65 -18.12 -16.06
C THR A 122 -2.91 -17.77 -16.81
N MET A 123 -3.28 -16.47 -16.87
CA MET A 123 -4.41 -15.99 -17.67
C MET A 123 -4.21 -16.24 -19.17
N GLY A 124 -3.00 -16.01 -19.68
CA GLY A 124 -2.66 -16.27 -21.08
C GLY A 124 -2.73 -17.75 -21.42
N ILE A 125 -2.22 -18.64 -20.57
CA ILE A 125 -2.27 -20.10 -20.77
C ILE A 125 -3.73 -20.61 -20.76
N THR A 126 -4.55 -20.15 -19.82
CA THR A 126 -5.97 -20.53 -19.73
C THR A 126 -6.75 -20.06 -20.96
N ALA A 127 -6.55 -18.82 -21.40
CA ALA A 127 -7.19 -18.29 -22.60
C ALA A 127 -6.79 -19.07 -23.87
N ALA A 128 -5.50 -19.36 -24.05
CA ALA A 128 -4.99 -20.15 -25.17
C ALA A 128 -5.56 -21.58 -25.16
N SER A 129 -5.65 -22.21 -23.99
CA SER A 129 -6.23 -23.54 -23.83
C SER A 129 -7.72 -23.56 -24.18
N MET A 130 -8.48 -22.57 -23.77
CA MET A 130 -9.90 -22.46 -24.12
C MET A 130 -10.11 -22.27 -25.63
N LEU A 131 -9.29 -21.44 -26.28
CA LEU A 131 -9.33 -21.23 -27.73
C LEU A 131 -8.98 -22.51 -28.50
N ALA A 132 -7.98 -23.26 -28.05
CA ALA A 132 -7.60 -24.55 -28.66
C ALA A 132 -8.72 -25.58 -28.57
N VAL A 133 -9.39 -25.69 -27.42
CA VAL A 133 -10.56 -26.59 -27.22
C VAL A 133 -11.72 -26.15 -28.08
N ALA A 134 -12.03 -24.87 -28.12
CA ALA A 134 -13.12 -24.34 -28.96
C ALA A 134 -12.86 -24.58 -30.46
N GLY A 135 -11.61 -24.40 -30.91
CA GLY A 135 -11.18 -24.69 -32.27
C GLY A 135 -11.31 -26.18 -32.62
N ALA A 136 -10.89 -27.07 -31.73
CA ALA A 136 -11.00 -28.51 -31.92
C ALA A 136 -12.47 -28.96 -32.03
N VAL A 137 -13.36 -28.43 -31.17
CA VAL A 137 -14.82 -28.69 -31.22
C VAL A 137 -15.44 -28.18 -32.51
N ALA A 138 -15.09 -26.98 -32.97
CA ALA A 138 -15.56 -26.40 -34.21
C ALA A 138 -15.17 -27.24 -35.45
N LEU A 139 -13.87 -27.66 -35.50
CA LEU A 139 -13.38 -28.55 -36.56
C LEU A 139 -14.08 -29.90 -36.58
N ARG A 140 -14.31 -30.50 -35.41
CA ARG A 140 -15.05 -31.75 -35.30
C ARG A 140 -16.50 -31.63 -35.79
N ASN A 141 -17.16 -30.51 -35.48
CA ASN A 141 -18.53 -30.28 -35.90
C ASN A 141 -18.64 -29.97 -37.42
N SER A 142 -17.67 -29.20 -37.97
CA SER A 142 -17.66 -28.91 -39.42
C SER A 142 -17.33 -30.15 -40.26
N GLY A 143 -16.51 -31.09 -39.77
CA GLY A 143 -16.26 -32.37 -40.39
C GLY A 143 -17.51 -33.29 -40.44
N ARG A 144 -18.40 -33.20 -39.45
CA ARG A 144 -19.66 -33.96 -39.45
C ARG A 144 -20.73 -33.43 -40.43
N LEU A 145 -20.64 -32.16 -40.78
CA LEU A 145 -21.56 -31.53 -41.76
C LEU A 145 -21.21 -31.86 -43.21
N ARG A 146 -20.01 -32.37 -43.50
CA ARG A 146 -19.57 -32.76 -44.86
C ARG A 146 -19.86 -34.22 -45.22
N LEU A 147 -20.38 -35.01 -44.29
CA LEU A 147 -20.71 -36.45 -44.50
C LEU A 147 -22.20 -36.72 -44.57
N ARG A 148 -23.01 -35.73 -44.98
CA ARG A 148 -24.43 -35.91 -45.29
C ARG A 148 -24.75 -35.47 -46.70
#